data_f4befa6d65136c7e875272508e8386d1
#
_entry.id   f4befa6d65136c7e875272508e8386d1
#
_cell.length_a   1.000
_cell.length_b   1.000
_cell.length_c   1.000
_cell.angle_alpha   90.00
_cell.angle_beta   90.00
_cell.angle_gamma   90.00
#
_symmetry.space_group_name_H-M   'P 1'
#
loop_
_entity.id
_entity.type
_entity.pdbx_description
1 polymer ?
#
loop_
_entity_poly.entity_id
_entity_poly.type
_entity_poly.pdbx_seq_one_letter_code
_entity_poly.pdbx_strand_id
1 'polypeptide(L)'
;MLFLVDKSAHEVARRDHAARRQFETLAVTGLLATCAMVELEILFSARNVAEHSTLRRYLHEQCVWLETTDETLSEAIDIQAQMLAAGMGRKPLPDLIIAAVGRAYDAVVLHHDRDFDDIAKVVEGVTSRWIARPRKSKAR
;
A
#
# COMPACT_ATOMS: atom_id res chain seq x y z
N MET A 1 -12.16 7.25 -7.76
CA MET A 1 -11.35 7.16 -6.53
C MET A 1 -10.06 6.42 -6.82
N LEU A 2 -8.95 6.91 -6.31
CA LEU A 2 -7.62 6.35 -6.55
C LEU A 2 -7.21 5.44 -5.38
N PHE A 3 -6.73 4.23 -5.70
CA PHE A 3 -6.27 3.26 -4.70
C PHE A 3 -4.79 2.98 -4.91
N LEU A 4 -3.97 3.36 -3.94
CA LEU A 4 -2.55 2.99 -3.92
C LEU A 4 -2.43 1.59 -3.32
N VAL A 5 -2.06 0.61 -4.14
CA VAL A 5 -2.12 -0.81 -3.77
C VAL A 5 -0.78 -1.25 -3.17
N ASP A 6 -0.78 -1.54 -1.88
CA ASP A 6 0.41 -2.06 -1.19
C ASP A 6 0.72 -3.49 -1.63
N LYS A 7 1.98 -3.89 -1.50
CA LYS A 7 2.42 -5.26 -1.76
C LYS A 7 1.55 -6.29 -1.04
N SER A 8 1.18 -6.03 0.22
CA SER A 8 0.34 -6.95 1.01
C SER A 8 -1.01 -7.24 0.35
N ALA A 9 -1.62 -6.24 -0.29
CA ALA A 9 -2.87 -6.43 -1.01
C ALA A 9 -2.67 -7.26 -2.28
N HIS A 10 -1.60 -7.01 -3.03
CA HIS A 10 -1.27 -7.81 -4.21
C HIS A 10 -1.05 -9.29 -3.85
N GLU A 11 -0.35 -9.56 -2.77
CA GLU A 11 -0.05 -10.92 -2.32
C GLU A 11 -1.32 -11.68 -1.92
N VAL A 12 -2.18 -11.04 -1.15
CA VAL A 12 -3.44 -11.67 -0.72
C VAL A 12 -4.37 -11.90 -1.91
N ALA A 13 -4.45 -10.95 -2.86
CA ALA A 13 -5.26 -11.10 -4.05
C ALA A 13 -4.84 -12.28 -4.93
N ARG A 14 -3.55 -12.66 -4.91
CA ARG A 14 -3.08 -13.81 -5.67
C ARG A 14 -3.51 -15.16 -5.09
N ARG A 15 -3.64 -15.25 -3.78
CA ARG A 15 -3.86 -16.52 -3.08
C ARG A 15 -5.25 -16.68 -2.46
N ASP A 16 -6.01 -15.61 -2.32
CA ASP A 16 -7.33 -15.62 -1.72
C ASP A 16 -8.39 -15.19 -2.73
N HIS A 17 -9.38 -16.03 -2.93
CA HIS A 17 -10.40 -15.80 -3.93
C HIS A 17 -11.26 -14.57 -3.62
N ALA A 18 -11.66 -14.38 -2.36
CA ALA A 18 -12.47 -13.23 -1.95
C ALA A 18 -11.70 -11.91 -2.14
N ALA A 19 -10.42 -11.90 -1.79
CA ALA A 19 -9.56 -10.74 -1.97
C ALA A 19 -9.37 -10.43 -3.47
N ARG A 20 -9.19 -11.44 -4.30
CA ARG A 20 -9.07 -11.27 -5.75
C ARG A 20 -10.32 -10.65 -6.35
N ARG A 21 -11.50 -11.11 -5.97
CA ARG A 21 -12.76 -10.55 -6.43
C ARG A 21 -12.92 -9.09 -6.05
N GLN A 22 -12.56 -8.75 -4.83
CA GLN A 22 -12.59 -7.37 -4.36
C GLN A 22 -11.59 -6.49 -5.12
N PHE A 23 -10.38 -7.01 -5.36
CA PHE A 23 -9.37 -6.33 -6.15
C PHE A 23 -9.87 -6.04 -7.57
N GLU A 24 -10.47 -7.03 -8.22
CA GLU A 24 -11.04 -6.89 -9.57
C GLU A 24 -12.19 -5.88 -9.60
N THR A 25 -13.05 -5.89 -8.59
CA THR A 25 -14.14 -4.91 -8.48
C THR A 25 -13.59 -3.49 -8.36
N LEU A 26 -12.57 -3.28 -7.55
CA LEU A 26 -11.94 -1.97 -7.40
C LEU A 26 -11.20 -1.54 -8.67
N ALA A 27 -10.60 -2.48 -9.39
CA ALA A 27 -9.96 -2.20 -10.67
C ALA A 27 -10.96 -1.70 -11.73
N VAL A 28 -12.19 -2.18 -11.69
CA VAL A 28 -13.25 -1.76 -12.63
C VAL A 28 -13.86 -0.42 -12.23
N THR A 29 -14.10 -0.20 -10.93
CA THR A 29 -14.82 0.97 -10.43
C THR A 29 -13.92 2.13 -9.98
N GLY A 30 -12.62 1.91 -9.88
CA GLY A 30 -11.65 2.89 -9.44
C GLY A 30 -10.37 2.77 -10.23
N LEU A 31 -9.41 3.64 -9.92
CA LEU A 31 -8.06 3.58 -10.49
C LEU A 31 -7.11 2.94 -9.50
N LEU A 32 -6.45 1.89 -9.92
CA LEU A 32 -5.34 1.31 -9.17
C LEU A 32 -4.07 2.10 -9.43
N ALA A 33 -3.29 2.32 -8.39
CA ALA A 33 -2.06 3.10 -8.46
C ALA A 33 -0.89 2.34 -7.82
N THR A 34 0.30 2.68 -8.23
CA THR A 34 1.56 2.19 -7.69
C THR A 34 2.53 3.35 -7.51
N CYS A 35 3.58 3.12 -6.75
CA CYS A 35 4.67 4.08 -6.59
C CYS A 35 6.00 3.33 -6.48
N ALA A 36 7.10 4.06 -6.49
CA ALA A 36 8.44 3.47 -6.46
C ALA A 36 8.63 2.50 -5.30
N MET A 37 8.16 2.86 -4.09
CA MET A 37 8.36 2.01 -2.92
C MET A 37 7.59 0.69 -3.04
N VAL A 38 6.34 0.74 -3.50
CA VAL A 38 5.55 -0.47 -3.73
C VAL A 38 6.25 -1.37 -4.75
N GLU A 39 6.71 -0.81 -5.86
CA GLU A 39 7.39 -1.59 -6.89
C GLU A 39 8.69 -2.20 -6.39
N LEU A 40 9.50 -1.43 -5.65
CA LEU A 40 10.72 -1.96 -5.04
C LEU A 40 10.45 -3.17 -4.16
N GLU A 41 9.39 -3.12 -3.35
CA GLU A 41 9.02 -4.23 -2.49
C GLU A 41 8.57 -5.47 -3.28
N ILE A 42 7.72 -5.27 -4.28
CA ILE A 42 7.23 -6.36 -5.11
C ILE A 42 8.37 -6.97 -5.94
N LEU A 43 9.19 -6.13 -6.54
CA LEU A 43 10.30 -6.55 -7.40
C LEU A 43 11.47 -7.15 -6.60
N PHE A 44 11.51 -6.91 -5.30
CA PHE A 44 12.51 -7.52 -4.42
C PHE A 44 12.50 -9.06 -4.47
N SER A 45 11.34 -9.65 -4.77
CA SER A 45 11.20 -11.10 -4.88
C SER A 45 11.64 -11.68 -6.23
N ALA A 46 11.96 -10.83 -7.21
CA ALA A 46 12.41 -11.27 -8.53
C ALA A 46 13.78 -11.97 -8.43
N ARG A 47 13.90 -13.14 -9.05
CA ARG A 47 15.09 -13.97 -8.98
C ARG A 47 16.11 -13.64 -10.08
N ASN A 48 15.68 -12.93 -11.12
CA ASN A 48 16.52 -12.56 -12.26
C ASN A 48 15.92 -11.36 -13.00
N VAL A 49 16.67 -10.81 -13.95
CA VAL A 49 16.26 -9.62 -14.71
C VAL A 49 14.99 -9.86 -15.51
N ALA A 50 14.80 -11.06 -16.05
CA ALA A 50 13.61 -11.38 -16.84
C ALA A 50 12.34 -11.34 -15.98
N GLU A 51 12.37 -11.93 -14.79
CA GLU A 51 11.26 -11.86 -13.85
C GLU A 51 10.99 -10.42 -13.41
N HIS A 52 12.03 -9.68 -13.10
CA HIS A 52 11.93 -8.26 -12.72
C HIS A 52 11.20 -7.46 -13.80
N SER A 53 11.63 -7.60 -15.05
CA SER A 53 11.03 -6.89 -16.18
C SER A 53 9.56 -7.28 -16.40
N THR A 54 9.24 -8.56 -16.27
CA THR A 54 7.86 -9.06 -16.44
C THR A 54 6.93 -8.52 -15.35
N LEU A 55 7.37 -8.57 -14.09
CA LEU A 55 6.60 -8.04 -12.96
C LEU A 55 6.39 -6.52 -13.08
N ARG A 56 7.45 -5.80 -13.46
CA ARG A 56 7.37 -4.35 -13.63
C ARG A 56 6.39 -3.97 -14.72
N ARG A 57 6.42 -4.67 -15.85
CA ARG A 57 5.49 -4.45 -16.95
C ARG A 57 4.05 -4.68 -16.50
N TYR A 58 3.80 -5.76 -15.77
CA TYR A 58 2.48 -6.07 -15.24
C TYR A 58 1.96 -4.94 -14.36
N LEU A 59 2.78 -4.43 -13.44
CA LEU A 59 2.40 -3.34 -12.56
C LEU A 59 2.06 -2.08 -13.34
N HIS A 60 2.85 -1.74 -14.36
CA HIS A 60 2.64 -0.55 -15.18
C HIS A 60 1.41 -0.67 -16.09
N GLU A 61 1.01 -1.87 -16.47
CA GLU A 61 -0.21 -2.10 -17.23
C GLU A 61 -1.47 -1.99 -16.36
N GLN A 62 -1.37 -2.35 -15.09
CA GLN A 62 -2.51 -2.39 -14.16
C GLN A 62 -2.69 -1.11 -13.36
N CYS A 63 -1.63 -0.36 -13.12
CA CYS A 63 -1.62 0.73 -12.17
C CYS A 63 -1.10 2.02 -12.77
N VAL A 64 -1.71 3.15 -12.38
CA VAL A 64 -1.15 4.46 -12.67
C VAL A 64 0.03 4.73 -11.73
N TRP A 65 1.03 5.41 -12.23
CA TRP A 65 2.23 5.77 -11.47
C TRP A 65 1.98 7.01 -10.63
N LEU A 66 2.28 6.93 -9.33
CA LEU A 66 2.31 8.08 -8.43
C LEU A 66 3.75 8.41 -8.09
N GLU A 67 4.14 9.64 -8.37
CA GLU A 67 5.49 10.11 -8.15
C GLU A 67 5.81 10.23 -6.66
N THR A 68 7.01 9.83 -6.27
CA THR A 68 7.52 10.05 -4.90
C THR A 68 8.54 11.17 -4.95
N THR A 69 8.13 12.36 -4.54
CA THR A 69 8.98 13.53 -4.53
C THR A 69 9.83 13.60 -3.27
N ASP A 70 10.85 14.43 -3.29
CA ASP A 70 11.65 14.72 -2.10
C ASP A 70 10.79 15.30 -0.97
N GLU A 71 9.82 16.15 -1.32
CA GLU A 71 8.85 16.68 -0.37
C GLU A 71 8.02 15.57 0.29
N THR A 72 7.55 14.59 -0.50
CA THR A 72 6.82 13.44 0.03
C THR A 72 7.66 12.60 0.97
N LEU A 73 8.96 12.42 0.67
CA LEU A 73 9.88 11.72 1.56
C LEU A 73 10.05 12.49 2.87
N SER A 74 10.13 13.81 2.80
CA SER A 74 10.17 14.66 4.00
C SER A 74 8.90 14.51 4.85
N GLU A 75 7.75 14.44 4.21
CA GLU A 75 6.47 14.17 4.89
C GLU A 75 6.45 12.80 5.57
N ALA A 76 7.08 11.79 4.98
CA ALA A 76 7.22 10.47 5.61
C ALA A 76 8.01 10.55 6.92
N ILE A 77 9.00 11.42 7.01
CA ILE A 77 9.76 11.67 8.25
C ILE A 77 8.83 12.30 9.30
N ASP A 78 7.98 13.23 8.91
CA ASP A 78 7.00 13.85 9.81
C ASP A 78 5.98 12.82 10.32
N ILE A 79 5.50 11.94 9.45
CA ILE A 79 4.61 10.83 9.83
C ILE A 79 5.30 9.93 10.85
N GLN A 80 6.57 9.61 10.65
CA GLN A 80 7.36 8.82 11.60
C GLN A 80 7.35 9.48 12.99
N ALA A 81 7.58 10.79 13.05
CA ALA A 81 7.56 11.53 14.30
C ALA A 81 6.18 11.48 14.98
N GLN A 82 5.11 11.63 14.22
CA GLN A 82 3.75 11.55 14.74
C GLN A 82 3.43 10.16 15.32
N MET A 83 3.86 9.10 14.64
CA MET A 83 3.64 7.73 15.13
C MET A 83 4.38 7.47 16.44
N LEU A 84 5.61 7.95 16.56
CA LEU A 84 6.37 7.85 17.80
C LEU A 84 5.70 8.65 18.92
N ALA A 85 5.27 9.87 18.64
CA ALA A 85 4.58 10.72 19.63
C ALA A 85 3.26 10.08 20.12
N ALA A 86 2.57 9.34 19.25
CA ALA A 86 1.33 8.66 19.60
C ALA A 86 1.56 7.33 20.33
N GLY A 87 2.81 6.90 20.52
CA GLY A 87 3.13 5.64 21.19
C GLY A 87 2.73 4.39 20.40
N MET A 88 2.59 4.51 19.07
CA MET A 88 2.16 3.41 18.21
C MET A 88 3.32 2.50 17.76
N GLY A 89 4.52 2.73 18.27
CA GLY A 89 5.69 1.95 17.94
C GLY A 89 6.34 2.35 16.63
N ARG A 90 7.36 1.60 16.24
CA ARG A 90 8.07 1.82 14.99
C ARG A 90 7.33 1.17 13.84
N LYS A 91 7.02 1.96 12.82
CA LYS A 91 6.44 1.43 11.58
C LYS A 91 7.56 1.16 10.57
N PRO A 92 7.42 0.14 9.72
CA PRO A 92 8.37 -0.10 8.65
C PRO A 92 8.53 1.12 7.76
N LEU A 93 9.76 1.43 7.35
CA LEU A 93 10.03 2.60 6.51
C LEU A 93 9.21 2.61 5.21
N PRO A 94 9.05 1.48 4.50
CA PRO A 94 8.20 1.45 3.31
C PRO A 94 6.78 1.92 3.58
N ASP A 95 6.19 1.54 4.71
CA ASP A 95 4.80 1.89 5.02
C ASP A 95 4.64 3.39 5.26
N LEU A 96 5.64 4.03 5.87
CA LEU A 96 5.65 5.48 6.07
C LEU A 96 5.69 6.22 4.73
N ILE A 97 6.52 5.75 3.80
CA ILE A 97 6.64 6.33 2.46
C ILE A 97 5.35 6.13 1.66
N ILE A 98 4.79 4.93 1.67
CA ILE A 98 3.55 4.61 0.97
C ILE A 98 2.39 5.46 1.52
N ALA A 99 2.29 5.60 2.84
CA ALA A 99 1.27 6.45 3.46
C ALA A 99 1.42 7.91 3.03
N ALA A 100 2.65 8.42 2.98
CA ALA A 100 2.92 9.80 2.53
C ALA A 100 2.53 10.00 1.06
N VAL A 101 2.86 9.06 0.19
CA VAL A 101 2.47 9.12 -1.23
C VAL A 101 0.94 9.08 -1.35
N GLY A 102 0.27 8.18 -0.65
CA GLY A 102 -1.19 8.10 -0.65
C GLY A 102 -1.84 9.42 -0.24
N ARG A 103 -1.36 10.03 0.83
CA ARG A 103 -1.86 11.33 1.27
C ARG A 103 -1.63 12.43 0.24
N ALA A 104 -0.46 12.47 -0.37
CA ALA A 104 -0.11 13.50 -1.35
C ALA A 104 -1.03 13.51 -2.57
N TYR A 105 -1.56 12.35 -2.95
CA TYR A 105 -2.46 12.19 -4.11
C TYR A 105 -3.92 11.98 -3.72
N ASP A 106 -4.24 12.12 -2.45
CA ASP A 106 -5.59 11.84 -1.94
C ASP A 106 -6.06 10.43 -2.35
N ALA A 107 -5.15 9.49 -2.29
CA ALA A 107 -5.40 8.09 -2.63
C ALA A 107 -5.63 7.28 -1.35
N VAL A 108 -6.52 6.29 -1.46
CA VAL A 108 -6.73 5.31 -0.39
C VAL A 108 -5.65 4.23 -0.50
N VAL A 109 -4.93 3.97 0.57
CA VAL A 109 -3.97 2.85 0.61
C VAL A 109 -4.75 1.54 0.78
N LEU A 110 -4.73 0.72 -0.24
CA LEU A 110 -5.35 -0.61 -0.23
C LEU A 110 -4.31 -1.63 0.24
N HIS A 111 -4.62 -2.34 1.33
CA HIS A 111 -3.62 -3.14 2.02
C HIS A 111 -4.21 -4.39 2.68
N HIS A 112 -3.32 -5.21 3.23
CA HIS A 112 -3.63 -6.32 4.12
C HIS A 112 -2.63 -6.34 5.28
N ASP A 113 -2.43 -5.16 5.91
CA ASP A 113 -1.43 -4.95 6.94
C ASP A 113 -1.94 -3.90 7.94
N ARG A 114 -2.03 -4.28 9.21
CA ARG A 114 -2.51 -3.42 10.30
C ARG A 114 -1.72 -2.11 10.44
N ASP A 115 -0.46 -2.09 10.02
CA ASP A 115 0.36 -0.89 10.16
C ASP A 115 -0.27 0.32 9.45
N PHE A 116 -0.94 0.11 8.31
CA PHE A 116 -1.63 1.19 7.62
C PHE A 116 -2.86 1.69 8.37
N ASP A 117 -3.59 0.82 9.06
CA ASP A 117 -4.69 1.23 9.93
C ASP A 117 -4.19 2.09 11.07
N ASP A 118 -3.07 1.71 11.69
CA ASP A 118 -2.47 2.47 12.77
C ASP A 118 -2.04 3.86 12.30
N ILE A 119 -1.42 3.95 11.14
CA ILE A 119 -1.01 5.24 10.55
C ILE A 119 -2.25 6.10 10.27
N ALA A 120 -3.28 5.54 9.67
CA ALA A 120 -4.51 6.27 9.34
C ALA A 120 -5.24 6.80 10.58
N LYS A 121 -5.14 6.13 11.72
CA LYS A 121 -5.73 6.58 12.98
C LYS A 121 -5.03 7.80 13.56
N VAL A 122 -3.74 7.96 13.32
CA VAL A 122 -2.91 9.00 13.93
C VAL A 122 -2.73 10.19 12.97
N VAL A 123 -2.53 9.92 11.69
CA VAL A 123 -2.12 10.92 10.70
C VAL A 123 -3.31 11.39 9.89
N GLU A 124 -3.68 12.66 10.06
CA GLU A 124 -4.74 13.29 9.28
C GLU A 124 -4.44 13.24 7.79
N GLY A 125 -5.46 12.90 7.00
CA GLY A 125 -5.35 12.85 5.55
C GLY A 125 -4.86 11.51 4.98
N VAL A 126 -4.36 10.61 5.83
CA VAL A 126 -4.03 9.24 5.42
C VAL A 126 -5.29 8.39 5.51
N THR A 127 -5.73 7.84 4.39
CA THR A 127 -6.86 6.91 4.33
C THR A 127 -6.38 5.53 3.94
N SER A 128 -6.89 4.51 4.62
CA SER A 128 -6.53 3.14 4.36
C SER A 128 -7.75 2.24 4.28
N ARG A 129 -7.61 1.14 3.56
CA ARG A 129 -8.68 0.16 3.39
C ARG A 129 -8.10 -1.24 3.28
N TRP A 130 -8.67 -2.19 4.02
CA TRP A 130 -8.34 -3.60 3.88
C TRP A 130 -8.89 -4.15 2.56
N ILE A 131 -8.09 -4.92 1.84
CA ILE A 131 -8.57 -5.63 0.65
C ILE A 131 -9.47 -6.80 1.03
N ALA A 132 -9.14 -7.49 2.09
CA ALA A 132 -9.98 -8.51 2.71
C ALA A 132 -9.69 -8.43 4.20
N ARG A 133 -10.71 -8.20 5.02
CA ARG A 133 -10.48 -8.13 6.46
C ARG A 133 -10.05 -9.50 6.98
N PRO A 134 -9.05 -9.54 7.88
CA PRO A 134 -8.72 -10.79 8.56
C PRO A 134 -9.98 -11.36 9.22
N ARG A 135 -10.16 -12.68 9.15
CA ARG A 135 -11.22 -13.33 9.89
C ARG A 135 -10.99 -13.08 11.38
N LYS A 136 -12.04 -12.65 12.08
CA LYS A 136 -11.98 -12.59 13.52
C LYS A 136 -11.71 -13.99 14.04
N SER A 137 -10.68 -14.15 14.88
CA SER A 137 -10.47 -15.41 15.58
C SER A 137 -11.75 -15.73 16.35
N LYS A 138 -12.26 -16.96 16.22
CA LYS A 138 -13.42 -17.37 17.00
C LYS A 138 -13.03 -17.28 18.47
N ALA A 139 -13.74 -16.44 19.22
CA ALA A 139 -13.61 -16.44 20.66
C ALA A 139 -13.97 -17.83 21.19
N ARG A 140 -13.12 -18.41 21.97
CA ARG A 140 -13.39 -19.65 22.66
C ARG A 140 -14.01 -19.36 24.02
#